data_35ca29371cf5c3601aa5bbd860c17e9d
#
_entry.id   35ca29371cf5c3601aa5bbd860c17e9d
#
_cell.length_a   1.000
_cell.length_b   1.000
_cell.length_c   1.000
_cell.angle_alpha   90.00
_cell.angle_beta   90.00
_cell.angle_gamma   90.00
#
_symmetry.space_group_name_H-M   'P 1'
#
loop_
_entity.id
_entity.type
_entity.pdbx_description
1 polymer ?
#
loop_
_entity_poly.entity_id
_entity_poly.type
_entity_poly.pdbx_seq_one_letter_code
_entity_poly.pdbx_strand_id
1 'polypeptide(L)'
;MKKFLIEGLFLLTTSFLLAQTKIDDIINVKEVERIERSLSSDDMRGRKVFTPDIDKAADIIATEFKETGLENLPHGSGQAGDDTANYLQEFNVGTGHSHQLTNVVAELPGKTKKNEYVIFSAHYDHLGIGKAINDDSIYNGANDDASGVTAVIMLAKYFKALDNNERTIVFAAFSGEEIGGLGSGYFSRQFDPNTVVAMFNIEMIGTESKWGKNSAYITGFEKTDMGTILQKNLEGTGFTFYPDPYTAENLFYRSDNATLARLGVPAHTISTSKMDSEPNYHKTSDQIETLDLVNMTMIIQSIALSSKTITAGRDTPSRVKVDELR
;
A
#
# COMPACT_ATOMS: atom_id res chain seq x y z
N MET A 1 4.97 45.86 -14.03
CA MET A 1 5.59 44.53 -13.96
C MET A 1 5.61 43.89 -12.59
N LYS A 2 5.81 44.60 -11.47
CA LYS A 2 5.84 43.98 -10.10
C LYS A 2 4.50 43.51 -9.56
N LYS A 3 3.36 44.08 -9.96
CA LYS A 3 2.02 43.64 -9.48
C LYS A 3 1.55 42.28 -10.03
N PHE A 4 1.90 41.95 -11.27
CA PHE A 4 1.51 40.65 -11.85
C PHE A 4 2.25 39.47 -11.26
N LEU A 5 3.49 39.63 -10.80
CA LEU A 5 4.27 38.56 -10.15
C LEU A 5 3.75 38.23 -8.73
N ILE A 6 3.19 39.22 -8.03
CA ILE A 6 2.64 39.03 -6.67
C ILE A 6 1.28 38.29 -6.73
N GLU A 7 0.43 38.61 -7.69
CA GLU A 7 -0.85 37.92 -7.85
C GLU A 7 -0.69 36.49 -8.33
N GLY A 8 0.26 36.19 -9.21
CA GLY A 8 0.54 34.83 -9.66
C GLY A 8 1.12 33.92 -8.56
N LEU A 9 1.97 34.50 -7.68
CA LEU A 9 2.52 33.75 -6.55
C LEU A 9 1.47 33.48 -5.46
N PHE A 10 0.55 34.40 -5.25
CA PHE A 10 -0.54 34.25 -4.28
C PHE A 10 -1.58 33.20 -4.71
N LEU A 11 -1.89 33.12 -6.01
CA LEU A 11 -2.78 32.11 -6.57
C LEU A 11 -2.20 30.70 -6.49
N LEU A 12 -0.90 30.53 -6.71
CA LEU A 12 -0.22 29.23 -6.59
C LEU A 12 -0.16 28.75 -5.14
N THR A 13 0.07 29.64 -4.18
CA THR A 13 0.12 29.29 -2.76
C THR A 13 -1.25 28.95 -2.20
N THR A 14 -2.30 29.66 -2.62
CA THR A 14 -3.68 29.33 -2.17
C THR A 14 -4.19 28.01 -2.74
N SER A 15 -3.83 27.68 -3.97
CA SER A 15 -4.20 26.37 -4.55
C SER A 15 -3.52 25.19 -3.85
N PHE A 16 -2.27 25.37 -3.42
CA PHE A 16 -1.54 24.35 -2.67
C PHE A 16 -2.13 24.19 -1.26
N LEU A 17 -2.45 25.27 -0.57
CA LEU A 17 -3.09 25.25 0.74
C LEU A 17 -4.46 24.53 0.70
N LEU A 18 -5.28 24.82 -0.31
CA LEU A 18 -6.57 24.14 -0.46
C LEU A 18 -6.43 22.65 -0.75
N ALA A 19 -5.43 22.25 -1.54
CA ALA A 19 -5.16 20.83 -1.79
C ALA A 19 -4.67 20.12 -0.51
N GLN A 20 -3.80 20.75 0.27
CA GLN A 20 -3.32 20.21 1.54
C GLN A 20 -4.46 20.07 2.56
N THR A 21 -5.30 21.08 2.73
CA THR A 21 -6.46 21.02 3.62
C THR A 21 -7.36 19.84 3.28
N LYS A 22 -7.60 19.60 1.99
CA LYS A 22 -8.42 18.47 1.55
C LYS A 22 -7.79 17.11 1.86
N ILE A 23 -6.48 16.96 1.74
CA ILE A 23 -5.80 15.69 2.07
C ILE A 23 -5.85 15.45 3.57
N ASP A 24 -5.62 16.46 4.40
CA ASP A 24 -5.68 16.38 5.87
C ASP A 24 -7.09 16.04 6.38
N ASP A 25 -8.13 16.51 5.69
CA ASP A 25 -9.52 16.18 6.03
C ASP A 25 -9.83 14.68 5.83
N ILE A 26 -9.16 14.03 4.90
CA ILE A 26 -9.40 12.63 4.54
C ILE A 26 -8.35 11.74 5.20
N ILE A 27 -7.05 11.98 4.94
CA ILE A 27 -5.95 11.22 5.53
C ILE A 27 -5.50 11.95 6.79
N ASN A 28 -6.06 11.58 7.93
CA ASN A 28 -5.79 12.19 9.23
C ASN A 28 -5.49 11.13 10.30
N VAL A 29 -4.80 11.54 11.35
CA VAL A 29 -4.31 10.63 12.41
C VAL A 29 -5.43 9.83 13.05
N LYS A 30 -6.61 10.41 13.24
CA LYS A 30 -7.74 9.73 13.88
C LYS A 30 -8.23 8.54 13.05
N GLU A 31 -8.39 8.71 11.74
CA GLU A 31 -8.83 7.62 10.86
C GLU A 31 -7.72 6.59 10.65
N VAL A 32 -6.46 7.01 10.53
CA VAL A 32 -5.30 6.13 10.48
C VAL A 32 -5.25 5.26 11.75
N GLU A 33 -5.33 5.87 12.94
CA GLU A 33 -5.35 5.13 14.20
C GLU A 33 -6.53 4.16 14.29
N ARG A 34 -7.72 4.56 13.88
CA ARG A 34 -8.91 3.72 13.91
C ARG A 34 -8.73 2.44 13.09
N ILE A 35 -8.26 2.57 11.86
CA ILE A 35 -8.05 1.42 10.96
C ILE A 35 -6.90 0.55 11.48
N GLU A 36 -5.78 1.18 11.79
CA GLU A 36 -4.59 0.51 12.32
C GLU A 36 -4.91 -0.33 13.56
N ARG A 37 -5.59 0.27 14.52
CA ARG A 37 -6.01 -0.40 15.76
C ARG A 37 -6.98 -1.56 15.51
N SER A 38 -7.84 -1.46 14.50
CA SER A 38 -8.76 -2.54 14.15
C SER A 38 -8.04 -3.76 13.54
N LEU A 39 -6.96 -3.53 12.79
CA LEU A 39 -6.20 -4.59 12.13
C LEU A 39 -5.12 -5.21 13.03
N SER A 40 -4.50 -4.43 13.91
CA SER A 40 -3.41 -4.88 14.77
C SER A 40 -3.82 -5.22 16.21
N SER A 41 -5.13 -5.25 16.53
CA SER A 41 -5.60 -5.60 17.88
C SER A 41 -5.40 -7.10 18.20
N ASP A 42 -5.40 -7.42 19.49
CA ASP A 42 -5.34 -8.81 19.96
C ASP A 42 -6.51 -9.67 19.44
N ASP A 43 -7.66 -9.08 19.17
CA ASP A 43 -8.83 -9.77 18.60
C ASP A 43 -8.55 -10.34 17.20
N MET A 44 -7.59 -9.77 16.48
CA MET A 44 -7.11 -10.27 15.17
C MET A 44 -6.14 -11.44 15.31
N ARG A 45 -5.64 -11.73 16.52
CA ARG A 45 -4.77 -12.87 16.83
C ARG A 45 -3.61 -13.05 15.86
N GLY A 46 -3.08 -11.91 15.32
CA GLY A 46 -1.95 -11.86 14.39
C GLY A 46 -2.25 -12.37 12.98
N ARG A 47 -3.49 -12.41 12.56
CA ARG A 47 -3.96 -12.57 11.16
C ARG A 47 -3.28 -13.70 10.36
N LYS A 48 -3.01 -14.83 11.02
CA LYS A 48 -2.30 -15.94 10.39
C LYS A 48 -3.12 -16.57 9.27
N VAL A 49 -2.49 -16.84 8.15
CA VAL A 49 -3.09 -17.61 7.05
C VAL A 49 -3.63 -18.97 7.52
N PHE A 50 -4.71 -19.44 6.88
CA PHE A 50 -5.39 -20.71 7.18
C PHE A 50 -6.00 -20.76 8.60
N THR A 51 -6.31 -19.61 9.19
CA THR A 51 -7.05 -19.51 10.45
C THR A 51 -8.27 -18.58 10.26
N PRO A 52 -9.33 -18.73 11.07
CA PRO A 52 -10.47 -17.81 11.00
C PRO A 52 -10.14 -16.37 11.36
N ASP A 53 -8.95 -16.12 11.91
CA ASP A 53 -8.54 -14.78 12.34
C ASP A 53 -8.19 -13.89 11.14
N ILE A 54 -7.59 -14.48 10.08
CA ILE A 54 -7.32 -13.74 8.85
C ILE A 54 -8.63 -13.36 8.10
N ASP A 55 -9.66 -14.18 8.19
CA ASP A 55 -10.96 -13.90 7.56
C ASP A 55 -11.61 -12.65 8.17
N LYS A 56 -11.47 -12.43 9.49
CA LYS A 56 -11.93 -11.19 10.15
C LYS A 56 -11.24 -9.96 9.59
N ALA A 57 -9.94 -10.02 9.34
CA ALA A 57 -9.20 -8.92 8.75
C ALA A 57 -9.64 -8.66 7.29
N ALA A 58 -9.87 -9.72 6.51
CA ALA A 58 -10.43 -9.61 5.17
C ALA A 58 -11.80 -8.92 5.16
N ASP A 59 -12.69 -9.28 6.11
CA ASP A 59 -14.01 -8.68 6.24
C ASP A 59 -13.94 -7.17 6.61
N ILE A 60 -13.01 -6.79 7.48
CA ILE A 60 -12.78 -5.37 7.81
C ILE A 60 -12.34 -4.61 6.57
N ILE A 61 -11.35 -5.11 5.82
CA ILE A 61 -10.82 -4.45 4.63
C ILE A 61 -11.91 -4.34 3.55
N ALA A 62 -12.65 -5.42 3.29
CA ALA A 62 -13.75 -5.44 2.34
C ALA A 62 -14.87 -4.45 2.72
N THR A 63 -15.15 -4.32 4.02
CA THR A 63 -16.11 -3.34 4.54
C THR A 63 -15.64 -1.90 4.30
N GLU A 64 -14.37 -1.60 4.56
CA GLU A 64 -13.79 -0.27 4.30
C GLU A 64 -13.82 0.08 2.80
N PHE A 65 -13.56 -0.87 1.91
CA PHE A 65 -13.68 -0.66 0.47
C PHE A 65 -15.12 -0.42 0.02
N LYS A 66 -16.07 -1.19 0.56
CA LYS A 66 -17.51 -1.02 0.31
C LYS A 66 -18.01 0.35 0.78
N GLU A 67 -17.71 0.73 2.02
CA GLU A 67 -18.09 2.02 2.59
C GLU A 67 -17.47 3.21 1.85
N THR A 68 -16.28 3.02 1.29
CA THR A 68 -15.64 3.99 0.39
C THR A 68 -16.38 4.10 -0.96
N GLY A 69 -17.21 3.13 -1.33
CA GLY A 69 -17.95 3.08 -2.59
C GLY A 69 -17.06 2.75 -3.79
N LEU A 70 -16.08 1.89 -3.60
CA LEU A 70 -15.26 1.32 -4.67
C LEU A 70 -16.03 0.24 -5.44
N GLU A 71 -15.58 -0.06 -6.65
CA GLU A 71 -16.10 -1.16 -7.44
C GLU A 71 -15.27 -2.43 -7.19
N ASN A 72 -15.91 -3.60 -7.35
CA ASN A 72 -15.19 -4.87 -7.33
C ASN A 72 -14.53 -5.14 -8.68
N LEU A 73 -13.39 -5.83 -8.68
CA LEU A 73 -12.79 -6.29 -9.93
C LEU A 73 -13.71 -7.31 -10.63
N PRO A 74 -13.77 -7.30 -11.99
CA PRO A 74 -14.66 -8.17 -12.76
C PRO A 74 -14.50 -9.68 -12.52
N HIS A 75 -13.46 -10.10 -11.81
CA HIS A 75 -13.11 -11.49 -11.53
C HIS A 75 -13.15 -11.85 -10.03
N GLY A 76 -13.82 -11.03 -9.19
CA GLY A 76 -14.09 -11.39 -7.79
C GLY A 76 -14.98 -12.64 -7.70
N SER A 77 -14.75 -13.46 -6.69
CA SER A 77 -15.48 -14.74 -6.47
C SER A 77 -16.88 -14.54 -5.88
N GLY A 78 -17.30 -13.29 -5.62
CA GLY A 78 -18.55 -12.98 -4.92
C GLY A 78 -19.80 -13.49 -5.62
N GLN A 79 -20.66 -14.16 -4.86
CA GLN A 79 -22.01 -14.52 -5.30
C GLN A 79 -22.95 -13.31 -5.20
N ALA A 80 -23.85 -13.17 -6.15
CA ALA A 80 -24.86 -12.11 -6.13
C ALA A 80 -25.68 -12.16 -4.82
N GLY A 81 -25.53 -11.15 -3.96
CA GLY A 81 -26.29 -11.01 -2.72
C GLY A 81 -25.49 -10.68 -1.46
N ASP A 82 -24.18 -10.93 -1.42
CA ASP A 82 -23.28 -10.48 -0.37
C ASP A 82 -22.36 -9.41 -0.91
N ASP A 83 -22.61 -8.16 -0.54
CA ASP A 83 -21.90 -7.00 -1.07
C ASP A 83 -20.41 -6.98 -0.70
N THR A 84 -19.98 -7.59 0.40
CA THR A 84 -18.57 -7.64 0.83
C THR A 84 -17.83 -8.79 0.16
N ALA A 85 -18.48 -9.92 -0.10
CA ALA A 85 -17.88 -11.06 -0.80
C ALA A 85 -17.42 -10.71 -2.22
N ASN A 86 -17.96 -9.65 -2.82
CA ASN A 86 -17.54 -9.18 -4.14
C ASN A 86 -16.09 -8.64 -4.19
N TYR A 87 -15.54 -8.23 -3.04
CA TYR A 87 -14.15 -7.76 -2.92
C TYR A 87 -13.16 -8.90 -2.63
N LEU A 88 -13.67 -10.09 -2.31
CA LEU A 88 -12.85 -11.24 -1.96
C LEU A 88 -12.40 -11.96 -3.24
N GLN A 89 -11.10 -12.08 -3.41
CA GLN A 89 -10.48 -12.83 -4.51
C GLN A 89 -9.91 -14.12 -3.94
N GLU A 90 -10.75 -15.16 -3.92
CA GLU A 90 -10.40 -16.48 -3.40
C GLU A 90 -9.56 -17.29 -4.39
N PHE A 91 -8.56 -18.01 -3.88
CA PHE A 91 -7.71 -18.88 -4.68
C PHE A 91 -7.19 -20.06 -3.88
N ASN A 92 -6.93 -21.15 -4.59
CA ASN A 92 -6.46 -22.39 -3.97
C ASN A 92 -4.93 -22.50 -4.07
N VAL A 93 -4.31 -22.99 -3.00
CA VAL A 93 -2.88 -23.26 -2.91
C VAL A 93 -2.59 -24.69 -2.46
N GLY A 94 -1.37 -25.17 -2.73
CA GLY A 94 -0.96 -26.51 -2.37
C GLY A 94 -1.33 -27.58 -3.39
N THR A 95 -0.89 -28.80 -3.14
CA THR A 95 -1.20 -29.95 -4.00
C THR A 95 -2.64 -30.39 -3.77
N GLY A 96 -3.40 -30.54 -4.84
CA GLY A 96 -4.82 -30.93 -4.76
C GLY A 96 -5.75 -29.84 -4.22
N HIS A 97 -5.32 -28.58 -4.24
CA HIS A 97 -6.10 -27.44 -3.73
C HIS A 97 -6.52 -27.62 -2.26
N SER A 98 -5.59 -28.06 -1.43
CA SER A 98 -5.85 -28.42 -0.04
C SER A 98 -6.13 -27.23 0.89
N HIS A 99 -5.78 -26.01 0.47
CA HIS A 99 -5.95 -24.79 1.25
C HIS A 99 -6.46 -23.65 0.36
N GLN A 100 -7.30 -22.80 0.94
CA GLN A 100 -7.80 -21.59 0.30
C GLN A 100 -7.17 -20.36 0.96
N LEU A 101 -6.81 -19.38 0.16
CA LEU A 101 -6.40 -18.05 0.56
C LEU A 101 -7.29 -17.01 -0.13
N THR A 102 -7.33 -15.82 0.44
CA THR A 102 -8.18 -14.75 -0.04
C THR A 102 -7.39 -13.45 -0.10
N ASN A 103 -7.31 -12.81 -1.26
CA ASN A 103 -6.93 -11.40 -1.36
C ASN A 103 -8.20 -10.55 -1.23
N VAL A 104 -8.06 -9.31 -0.77
CA VAL A 104 -9.16 -8.33 -0.78
C VAL A 104 -8.81 -7.25 -1.79
N VAL A 105 -9.64 -7.10 -2.83
CA VAL A 105 -9.30 -6.26 -3.99
C VAL A 105 -10.50 -5.42 -4.42
N ALA A 106 -10.24 -4.14 -4.65
CA ALA A 106 -11.22 -3.19 -5.15
C ALA A 106 -10.63 -2.30 -6.23
N GLU A 107 -11.48 -1.66 -7.03
CA GLU A 107 -11.02 -0.69 -8.03
C GLU A 107 -11.81 0.62 -7.98
N LEU A 108 -11.13 1.68 -8.39
CA LEU A 108 -11.71 2.96 -8.77
C LEU A 108 -11.51 3.14 -10.28
N PRO A 109 -12.55 2.96 -11.10
CA PRO A 109 -12.43 3.01 -12.55
C PRO A 109 -11.85 4.34 -13.05
N GLY A 110 -10.97 4.26 -14.03
CA GLY A 110 -10.40 5.43 -14.70
C GLY A 110 -11.43 6.16 -15.54
N LYS A 111 -11.28 7.47 -15.71
CA LYS A 111 -12.21 8.29 -16.51
C LYS A 111 -11.98 8.09 -18.00
N THR A 112 -10.74 8.09 -18.46
CA THR A 112 -10.40 8.00 -19.88
C THR A 112 -9.49 6.83 -20.23
N LYS A 113 -8.60 6.43 -19.29
CA LYS A 113 -7.61 5.36 -19.46
C LYS A 113 -7.98 4.12 -18.63
N LYS A 114 -9.20 3.60 -18.85
CA LYS A 114 -9.80 2.54 -18.06
C LYS A 114 -9.01 1.23 -18.05
N ASN A 115 -8.26 0.95 -19.10
CA ASN A 115 -7.47 -0.27 -19.26
C ASN A 115 -5.98 -0.07 -18.89
N GLU A 116 -5.62 1.06 -18.30
CA GLU A 116 -4.31 1.31 -17.71
C GLU A 116 -4.46 1.29 -16.18
N TYR A 117 -3.74 0.38 -15.50
CA TYR A 117 -3.91 0.13 -14.08
C TYR A 117 -2.76 0.69 -13.26
N VAL A 118 -3.10 1.34 -12.15
CA VAL A 118 -2.17 1.74 -11.08
C VAL A 118 -2.59 1.00 -9.82
N ILE A 119 -1.67 0.26 -9.21
CA ILE A 119 -1.97 -0.61 -8.07
C ILE A 119 -1.36 -0.02 -6.80
N PHE A 120 -2.16 0.07 -5.72
CA PHE A 120 -1.69 0.27 -4.35
C PHE A 120 -1.93 -1.01 -3.59
N SER A 121 -0.90 -1.54 -2.94
CA SER A 121 -0.98 -2.84 -2.27
C SER A 121 -0.21 -2.89 -0.97
N ALA A 122 -0.59 -3.85 -0.12
CA ALA A 122 0.04 -4.25 1.11
C ALA A 122 -0.36 -5.69 1.43
N HIS A 123 0.32 -6.39 2.32
CA HIS A 123 -0.17 -7.68 2.81
C HIS A 123 -0.89 -7.53 4.14
N TYR A 124 -1.90 -8.38 4.39
CA TYR A 124 -2.68 -8.30 5.61
C TYR A 124 -2.54 -9.53 6.53
N ASP A 125 -1.86 -10.57 6.09
CA ASP A 125 -1.47 -11.69 6.94
C ASP A 125 -0.25 -11.34 7.79
N HIS A 126 -0.11 -12.05 8.92
CA HIS A 126 1.09 -12.02 9.75
C HIS A 126 1.27 -13.38 10.47
N LEU A 127 2.12 -13.45 11.48
CA LEU A 127 2.61 -14.71 12.05
C LEU A 127 1.60 -15.42 12.96
N GLY A 128 0.59 -14.72 13.46
CA GLY A 128 -0.45 -15.30 14.30
C GLY A 128 -0.04 -15.44 15.77
N ILE A 129 -0.43 -16.57 16.38
CA ILE A 129 -0.04 -16.91 17.75
C ILE A 129 1.18 -17.83 17.70
N GLY A 130 2.21 -17.45 18.43
CA GLY A 130 3.46 -18.18 18.49
C GLY A 130 3.97 -18.42 19.89
N LYS A 131 5.28 -18.56 20.02
CA LYS A 131 5.94 -18.70 21.31
C LYS A 131 5.84 -17.39 22.10
N ALA A 132 5.38 -17.48 23.35
CA ALA A 132 5.28 -16.30 24.21
C ALA A 132 6.66 -15.66 24.48
N ILE A 133 6.69 -14.33 24.40
CA ILE A 133 7.81 -13.46 24.76
C ILE A 133 7.27 -12.51 25.83
N ASN A 134 7.83 -12.53 27.04
CA ASN A 134 7.33 -11.74 28.19
C ASN A 134 5.81 -11.91 28.43
N ASP A 135 5.35 -13.17 28.43
CA ASP A 135 3.94 -13.56 28.62
C ASP A 135 2.98 -13.15 27.48
N ASP A 136 3.45 -12.54 26.42
CA ASP A 136 2.70 -12.24 25.21
C ASP A 136 3.04 -13.24 24.10
N SER A 137 2.02 -13.81 23.47
CA SER A 137 2.15 -14.81 22.38
C SER A 137 1.52 -14.37 21.06
N ILE A 138 0.90 -13.19 21.03
CA ILE A 138 0.23 -12.66 19.84
C ILE A 138 1.24 -11.80 19.06
N TYR A 139 1.49 -12.18 17.83
CA TYR A 139 2.29 -11.40 16.90
C TYR A 139 1.33 -10.47 16.16
N ASN A 140 1.08 -9.28 16.73
CA ASN A 140 0.05 -8.36 16.23
C ASN A 140 0.36 -7.83 14.82
N GLY A 141 1.65 -7.67 14.47
CA GLY A 141 2.06 -7.19 13.15
C GLY A 141 1.49 -5.80 12.86
N ALA A 142 1.66 -4.86 13.78
CA ALA A 142 1.15 -3.50 13.59
C ALA A 142 1.94 -2.78 12.51
N ASN A 143 3.28 -2.78 12.62
CA ASN A 143 4.11 -2.24 11.55
C ASN A 143 4.12 -3.19 10.34
N ASP A 144 4.15 -4.50 10.57
CA ASP A 144 4.27 -5.58 9.58
C ASP A 144 2.96 -6.41 9.48
N ASP A 145 2.01 -6.17 8.54
CA ASP A 145 1.94 -4.99 7.68
C ASP A 145 0.54 -4.36 7.77
N ALA A 146 -0.02 -4.30 9.00
CA ALA A 146 -1.26 -3.55 9.21
C ALA A 146 -1.07 -2.07 8.80
N SER A 147 0.15 -1.52 8.96
CA SER A 147 0.49 -0.16 8.57
C SER A 147 0.34 0.08 7.06
N GLY A 148 0.79 -0.86 6.24
CA GLY A 148 0.61 -0.81 4.79
C GLY A 148 -0.84 -0.97 4.37
N VAL A 149 -1.59 -1.90 5.00
CA VAL A 149 -3.03 -2.07 4.74
C VAL A 149 -3.81 -0.82 5.10
N THR A 150 -3.50 -0.20 6.25
CA THR A 150 -4.08 1.08 6.65
C THR A 150 -3.83 2.15 5.59
N ALA A 151 -2.62 2.20 5.01
CA ALA A 151 -2.30 3.11 3.93
C ALA A 151 -3.14 2.83 2.67
N VAL A 152 -3.29 1.58 2.25
CA VAL A 152 -4.10 1.20 1.08
C VAL A 152 -5.54 1.67 1.24
N ILE A 153 -6.15 1.45 2.42
CA ILE A 153 -7.52 1.90 2.73
C ILE A 153 -7.62 3.43 2.70
N MET A 154 -6.67 4.14 3.32
CA MET A 154 -6.69 5.61 3.35
C MET A 154 -6.47 6.23 1.97
N LEU A 155 -5.61 5.63 1.14
CA LEU A 155 -5.43 6.02 -0.26
C LEU A 155 -6.70 5.79 -1.09
N ALA A 156 -7.41 4.68 -0.84
CA ALA A 156 -8.69 4.41 -1.47
C ALA A 156 -9.71 5.52 -1.17
N LYS A 157 -9.87 5.89 0.10
CA LYS A 157 -10.75 7.00 0.53
C LYS A 157 -10.34 8.33 -0.12
N TYR A 158 -9.04 8.61 -0.17
CA TYR A 158 -8.53 9.85 -0.75
C TYR A 158 -8.79 9.95 -2.25
N PHE A 159 -8.41 8.93 -3.03
CA PHE A 159 -8.62 8.95 -4.48
C PHE A 159 -10.09 8.93 -4.86
N LYS A 160 -10.93 8.20 -4.11
CA LYS A 160 -12.39 8.24 -4.31
C LYS A 160 -12.96 9.63 -4.08
N ALA A 161 -12.53 10.31 -3.01
CA ALA A 161 -12.99 11.67 -2.71
C ALA A 161 -12.48 12.72 -3.71
N LEU A 162 -11.28 12.54 -4.27
CA LEU A 162 -10.75 13.41 -5.31
C LEU A 162 -11.46 13.22 -6.66
N ASP A 163 -11.82 11.99 -6.98
CA ASP A 163 -12.49 11.62 -8.23
C ASP A 163 -11.85 12.27 -9.47
N ASN A 164 -10.52 12.18 -9.60
CA ASN A 164 -9.76 12.83 -10.68
C ASN A 164 -8.73 11.94 -11.36
N ASN A 165 -8.83 10.61 -11.14
CA ASN A 165 -7.97 9.63 -11.78
C ASN A 165 -8.40 9.38 -13.24
N GLU A 166 -7.43 9.46 -14.16
CA GLU A 166 -7.65 9.08 -15.55
C GLU A 166 -7.47 7.57 -15.76
N ARG A 167 -6.55 6.95 -15.01
CA ARG A 167 -6.27 5.52 -14.97
C ARG A 167 -7.12 4.83 -13.91
N THR A 168 -7.45 3.57 -14.14
CA THR A 168 -8.06 2.73 -13.10
C THR A 168 -7.07 2.50 -11.97
N ILE A 169 -7.49 2.77 -10.75
CA ILE A 169 -6.70 2.52 -9.56
C ILE A 169 -7.22 1.25 -8.89
N VAL A 170 -6.34 0.30 -8.65
CA VAL A 170 -6.63 -0.94 -7.94
C VAL A 170 -6.03 -0.87 -6.54
N PHE A 171 -6.84 -1.22 -5.54
CA PHE A 171 -6.43 -1.33 -4.14
C PHE A 171 -6.47 -2.79 -3.76
N ALA A 172 -5.34 -3.34 -3.31
CA ALA A 172 -5.19 -4.76 -3.05
C ALA A 172 -4.54 -5.02 -1.70
N ALA A 173 -5.20 -5.84 -0.87
CA ALA A 173 -4.63 -6.41 0.33
C ALA A 173 -4.36 -7.90 0.07
N PHE A 174 -3.11 -8.32 0.15
CA PHE A 174 -2.68 -9.68 -0.19
C PHE A 174 -2.61 -10.58 1.04
N SER A 175 -2.87 -11.86 0.82
CA SER A 175 -2.74 -12.92 1.81
C SER A 175 -1.58 -13.84 1.46
N GLY A 176 -0.82 -14.26 2.46
CA GLY A 176 0.25 -15.24 2.29
C GLY A 176 1.56 -14.63 1.81
N GLU A 177 1.84 -13.40 2.15
CA GLU A 177 3.16 -12.78 1.97
C GLU A 177 4.19 -13.52 2.82
N GLU A 178 3.91 -13.71 4.12
CA GLU A 178 4.75 -14.36 5.13
C GLU A 178 5.11 -15.82 4.83
N ILE A 179 4.42 -16.41 3.88
CA ILE A 179 4.68 -17.79 3.41
C ILE A 179 5.08 -17.86 1.93
N GLY A 180 5.56 -16.72 1.38
CA GLY A 180 6.19 -16.65 0.05
C GLY A 180 5.42 -15.91 -1.02
N GLY A 181 4.59 -14.89 -0.67
CA GLY A 181 3.93 -14.01 -1.62
C GLY A 181 2.88 -14.72 -2.48
N LEU A 182 2.10 -15.62 -1.87
CA LEU A 182 1.15 -16.45 -2.61
C LEU A 182 0.01 -15.63 -3.19
N GLY A 183 -0.50 -14.64 -2.42
CA GLY A 183 -1.58 -13.76 -2.83
C GLY A 183 -1.20 -12.83 -3.97
N SER A 184 -0.10 -12.13 -3.84
CA SER A 184 0.43 -11.27 -4.91
C SER A 184 0.81 -12.06 -6.15
N GLY A 185 1.34 -13.28 -5.96
CA GLY A 185 1.64 -14.21 -7.05
C GLY A 185 0.38 -14.68 -7.79
N TYR A 186 -0.73 -14.91 -7.10
CA TYR A 186 -2.01 -15.19 -7.74
C TYR A 186 -2.54 -13.96 -8.47
N PHE A 187 -2.58 -12.82 -7.78
CA PHE A 187 -3.10 -11.54 -8.29
C PHE A 187 -2.37 -11.10 -9.58
N SER A 188 -1.03 -11.17 -9.60
CA SER A 188 -0.25 -10.72 -10.75
C SER A 188 -0.55 -11.50 -12.04
N ARG A 189 -1.03 -12.73 -11.94
CA ARG A 189 -1.45 -13.55 -13.09
C ARG A 189 -2.84 -13.19 -13.63
N GLN A 190 -3.60 -12.35 -12.95
CA GLN A 190 -4.92 -11.92 -13.39
C GLN A 190 -4.85 -10.72 -14.36
N PHE A 191 -3.68 -10.11 -14.52
CA PHE A 191 -3.47 -8.95 -15.38
C PHE A 191 -2.56 -9.27 -16.57
N ASP A 192 -2.81 -8.61 -17.70
CA ASP A 192 -1.76 -8.43 -18.70
C ASP A 192 -0.75 -7.42 -18.11
N PRO A 193 0.50 -7.82 -17.88
CA PRO A 193 1.49 -6.92 -17.28
C PRO A 193 1.71 -5.62 -18.08
N ASN A 194 1.43 -5.62 -19.40
CA ASN A 194 1.54 -4.43 -20.23
C ASN A 194 0.48 -3.37 -19.90
N THR A 195 -0.64 -3.75 -19.29
CA THR A 195 -1.69 -2.82 -18.87
C THR A 195 -1.44 -2.25 -17.49
N VAL A 196 -0.57 -2.86 -16.69
CA VAL A 196 -0.19 -2.35 -15.37
C VAL A 196 0.91 -1.32 -15.52
N VAL A 197 0.57 -0.06 -15.25
CA VAL A 197 1.46 1.09 -15.41
C VAL A 197 2.43 1.25 -14.25
N ALA A 198 1.95 1.03 -13.03
CA ALA A 198 2.76 1.10 -11.82
C ALA A 198 2.11 0.30 -10.68
N MET A 199 2.94 -0.22 -9.78
CA MET A 199 2.51 -0.78 -8.49
C MET A 199 3.28 -0.11 -7.37
N PHE A 200 2.53 0.45 -6.43
CA PHE A 200 2.99 1.00 -5.17
C PHE A 200 2.69 -0.03 -4.09
N ASN A 201 3.65 -0.88 -3.78
CA ASN A 201 3.56 -1.74 -2.61
C ASN A 201 3.96 -0.94 -1.38
N ILE A 202 3.25 -1.06 -0.29
CA ILE A 202 3.46 -0.29 0.93
C ILE A 202 3.72 -1.29 2.04
N GLU A 203 4.84 -1.14 2.72
CA GLU A 203 5.25 -2.10 3.72
C GLU A 203 6.01 -1.45 4.85
N MET A 204 5.57 -1.69 6.08
CA MET A 204 6.24 -1.26 7.31
C MET A 204 6.53 0.24 7.32
N ILE A 205 5.47 1.05 7.37
CA ILE A 205 5.55 2.52 7.34
C ILE A 205 5.23 3.20 8.68
N GLY A 206 5.07 2.41 9.74
CA GLY A 206 4.65 2.88 11.07
C GLY A 206 5.75 3.54 11.89
N THR A 207 7.03 3.45 11.48
CA THR A 207 8.17 4.00 12.21
C THR A 207 8.90 5.08 11.39
N GLU A 208 9.78 5.84 12.05
CA GLU A 208 10.60 6.84 11.32
C GLU A 208 11.66 6.15 10.46
N SER A 209 11.85 6.67 9.25
CA SER A 209 12.91 6.19 8.37
C SER A 209 14.31 6.56 8.89
N LYS A 210 15.34 6.05 8.21
CA LYS A 210 16.74 6.39 8.48
C LYS A 210 17.01 7.90 8.44
N TRP A 211 16.24 8.66 7.68
CA TRP A 211 16.39 10.12 7.55
C TRP A 211 15.43 10.90 8.44
N GLY A 212 14.70 10.23 9.33
CA GLY A 212 13.73 10.84 10.24
C GLY A 212 12.33 10.96 9.64
N LYS A 213 11.54 11.86 10.22
CA LYS A 213 10.14 12.09 9.84
C LYS A 213 9.98 12.60 8.41
N ASN A 214 8.79 12.44 7.86
CA ASN A 214 8.40 12.90 6.53
C ASN A 214 9.27 12.32 5.40
N SER A 215 9.90 11.18 5.62
CA SER A 215 10.73 10.51 4.62
C SER A 215 10.51 9.00 4.61
N ALA A 216 10.62 8.42 3.41
CA ALA A 216 10.57 6.99 3.17
C ALA A 216 11.64 6.59 2.16
N TYR A 217 11.81 5.31 1.91
CA TYR A 217 12.63 4.82 0.82
C TYR A 217 11.84 3.95 -0.14
N ILE A 218 12.38 3.80 -1.35
CA ILE A 218 11.81 3.02 -2.43
C ILE A 218 12.79 1.92 -2.77
N THR A 219 12.34 0.66 -2.68
CA THR A 219 13.17 -0.50 -3.04
C THR A 219 13.36 -0.57 -4.55
N GLY A 220 14.57 -0.93 -5.00
CA GLY A 220 14.89 -1.00 -6.43
C GLY A 220 14.75 0.34 -7.16
N PHE A 221 15.01 1.45 -6.49
CA PHE A 221 14.87 2.81 -7.02
C PHE A 221 15.53 2.99 -8.40
N GLU A 222 16.67 2.35 -8.60
CA GLU A 222 17.49 2.40 -9.82
C GLU A 222 16.92 1.58 -10.99
N LYS A 223 15.92 0.74 -10.77
CA LYS A 223 15.41 -0.20 -11.78
C LYS A 223 14.42 0.43 -12.74
N THR A 224 13.84 1.56 -12.37
CA THR A 224 12.92 2.35 -13.20
C THR A 224 13.08 3.84 -12.87
N ASP A 225 12.44 4.71 -13.64
CA ASP A 225 12.38 6.14 -13.32
C ASP A 225 11.23 6.51 -12.37
N MET A 226 10.47 5.51 -11.88
CA MET A 226 9.32 5.74 -10.98
C MET A 226 9.74 6.56 -9.75
N GLY A 227 10.82 6.18 -9.08
CA GLY A 227 11.31 6.90 -7.90
C GLY A 227 11.61 8.38 -8.18
N THR A 228 12.20 8.69 -9.34
CA THR A 228 12.46 10.08 -9.76
C THR A 228 11.16 10.86 -10.01
N ILE A 229 10.17 10.23 -10.62
CA ILE A 229 8.83 10.83 -10.82
C ILE A 229 8.20 11.17 -9.46
N LEU A 230 8.26 10.23 -8.50
CA LEU A 230 7.70 10.44 -7.16
C LEU A 230 8.41 11.58 -6.43
N GLN A 231 9.74 11.61 -6.45
CA GLN A 231 10.52 12.72 -5.86
C GLN A 231 10.14 14.07 -6.45
N LYS A 232 10.02 14.14 -7.77
CA LYS A 232 9.59 15.37 -8.47
C LYS A 232 8.21 15.83 -8.02
N ASN A 233 7.28 14.90 -7.84
CA ASN A 233 5.93 15.23 -7.37
C ASN A 233 5.89 15.73 -5.92
N LEU A 234 6.91 15.39 -5.12
CA LEU A 234 7.04 15.82 -3.73
C LEU A 234 7.82 17.14 -3.56
N GLU A 235 8.38 17.73 -4.63
CA GLU A 235 9.10 19.02 -4.54
C GLU A 235 8.21 20.10 -3.88
N GLY A 236 8.75 20.73 -2.85
CA GLY A 236 8.08 21.80 -2.11
C GLY A 236 7.01 21.33 -1.10
N THR A 237 6.80 20.02 -0.92
CA THR A 237 5.82 19.50 0.05
C THR A 237 6.38 19.29 1.44
N GLY A 238 7.70 19.24 1.59
CA GLY A 238 8.37 18.87 2.84
C GLY A 238 8.56 17.36 3.02
N PHE A 239 8.10 16.52 2.06
CA PHE A 239 8.32 15.08 2.04
C PHE A 239 9.48 14.72 1.10
N THR A 240 10.16 13.61 1.44
CA THR A 240 11.26 13.11 0.59
C THR A 240 11.25 11.59 0.54
N PHE A 241 11.32 11.04 -0.67
CA PHE A 241 11.57 9.60 -0.87
C PHE A 241 13.01 9.41 -1.33
N TYR A 242 13.70 8.45 -0.73
CA TYR A 242 15.09 8.12 -1.00
C TYR A 242 15.23 6.75 -1.68
N PRO A 243 16.33 6.47 -2.35
CA PRO A 243 16.69 5.10 -2.69
C PRO A 243 16.85 4.24 -1.45
N ASP A 244 16.57 2.92 -1.57
CA ASP A 244 16.76 1.95 -0.51
C ASP A 244 18.22 1.96 0.02
N PRO A 245 18.41 2.22 1.32
CA PRO A 245 19.75 2.26 1.92
C PRO A 245 20.25 0.89 2.36
N TYR A 246 19.37 -0.15 2.32
CA TYR A 246 19.62 -1.50 2.83
C TYR A 246 19.89 -2.49 1.69
N THR A 247 20.75 -2.11 0.75
CA THR A 247 21.00 -2.85 -0.49
C THR A 247 21.47 -4.29 -0.27
N ALA A 248 22.15 -4.57 0.87
CA ALA A 248 22.55 -5.91 1.27
C ALA A 248 21.38 -6.85 1.59
N GLU A 249 20.25 -6.28 2.02
CA GLU A 249 19.05 -7.01 2.39
C GLU A 249 18.22 -7.45 1.18
N ASN A 250 18.49 -6.92 -0.02
CA ASN A 250 17.78 -7.23 -1.26
C ASN A 250 16.24 -7.03 -1.15
N LEU A 251 15.81 -5.99 -0.48
CA LEU A 251 14.40 -5.73 -0.14
C LEU A 251 13.48 -5.69 -1.35
N PHE A 252 13.96 -5.27 -2.51
CA PHE A 252 13.19 -5.27 -3.76
C PHE A 252 12.59 -6.63 -4.13
N TYR A 253 13.20 -7.74 -3.68
CA TYR A 253 12.75 -9.10 -3.98
C TYR A 253 12.02 -9.79 -2.82
N ARG A 254 11.82 -9.10 -1.69
CA ARG A 254 11.34 -9.69 -0.44
C ARG A 254 9.91 -9.30 -0.08
N SER A 255 9.22 -8.55 -0.94
CA SER A 255 7.83 -8.17 -0.73
C SER A 255 7.01 -8.36 -2.01
N ASP A 256 5.73 -8.10 -1.94
CA ASP A 256 4.71 -8.38 -2.95
C ASP A 256 4.94 -7.69 -4.30
N ASN A 257 5.68 -6.56 -4.32
CA ASN A 257 6.07 -5.88 -5.56
C ASN A 257 6.85 -6.81 -6.51
N ALA A 258 7.60 -7.77 -5.95
CA ALA A 258 8.48 -8.63 -6.73
C ALA A 258 7.74 -9.46 -7.79
N THR A 259 6.50 -9.83 -7.55
CA THR A 259 5.69 -10.67 -8.45
C THR A 259 5.40 -9.94 -9.78
N LEU A 260 4.98 -8.68 -9.74
CA LEU A 260 4.77 -7.86 -10.94
C LEU A 260 6.08 -7.31 -11.51
N ALA A 261 7.07 -6.99 -10.67
CA ALA A 261 8.39 -6.55 -11.14
C ALA A 261 9.07 -7.59 -12.04
N ARG A 262 8.97 -8.89 -11.70
CA ARG A 262 9.46 -10.00 -12.54
C ARG A 262 8.77 -10.12 -13.89
N LEU A 263 7.60 -9.50 -14.04
CA LEU A 263 6.86 -9.40 -15.30
C LEU A 263 7.15 -8.07 -16.04
N GLY A 264 8.14 -7.30 -15.56
CA GLY A 264 8.55 -6.03 -16.16
C GLY A 264 7.72 -4.82 -15.74
N VAL A 265 6.79 -4.95 -14.80
CA VAL A 265 6.01 -3.81 -14.28
C VAL A 265 6.91 -2.95 -13.38
N PRO A 266 6.83 -1.60 -13.47
CA PRO A 266 7.45 -0.72 -12.48
C PRO A 266 6.72 -0.87 -11.13
N ALA A 267 7.11 -1.87 -10.38
CA ALA A 267 6.54 -2.27 -9.10
C ALA A 267 7.61 -2.14 -8.01
N HIS A 268 7.36 -1.27 -7.05
CA HIS A 268 8.32 -0.93 -6.01
C HIS A 268 7.63 -0.90 -4.65
N THR A 269 8.38 -1.24 -3.59
CA THR A 269 7.92 -1.09 -2.21
C THR A 269 8.36 0.25 -1.66
N ILE A 270 7.45 0.94 -0.99
CA ILE A 270 7.71 2.14 -0.18
C ILE A 270 7.68 1.71 1.28
N SER A 271 8.75 2.00 2.02
CA SER A 271 8.88 1.64 3.43
C SER A 271 9.63 2.72 4.22
N THR A 272 9.47 2.68 5.55
CA THR A 272 10.25 3.51 6.48
C THR A 272 11.12 2.66 7.41
N SER A 273 10.90 1.36 7.46
CA SER A 273 11.55 0.46 8.42
C SER A 273 13.07 0.46 8.29
N LYS A 274 13.76 0.50 9.43
CA LYS A 274 15.22 0.43 9.53
C LYS A 274 15.66 -1.03 9.59
N MET A 275 15.68 -1.71 8.45
CA MET A 275 15.88 -3.16 8.35
C MET A 275 17.19 -3.68 8.94
N ASP A 276 18.17 -2.81 9.19
CA ASP A 276 19.41 -3.15 9.90
C ASP A 276 19.26 -3.11 11.44
N SER A 277 18.19 -2.53 11.94
CA SER A 277 18.00 -2.27 13.37
C SER A 277 16.55 -2.26 13.83
N GLU A 278 15.60 -2.77 13.04
CA GLU A 278 14.18 -2.80 13.41
C GLU A 278 13.96 -3.72 14.62
N PRO A 279 13.63 -3.16 15.81
CA PRO A 279 13.62 -3.94 17.04
C PRO A 279 12.43 -4.87 17.16
N ASN A 280 11.33 -4.57 16.44
CA ASN A 280 10.03 -5.25 16.60
C ASN A 280 9.72 -6.24 15.49
N TYR A 281 10.51 -6.25 14.40
CA TYR A 281 10.27 -7.10 13.24
C TYR A 281 10.11 -8.57 13.63
N HIS A 282 8.99 -9.18 13.28
CA HIS A 282 8.61 -10.56 13.57
C HIS A 282 8.64 -10.90 15.09
N LYS A 283 8.18 -9.96 15.94
CA LYS A 283 8.07 -10.14 17.38
C LYS A 283 6.68 -9.77 17.90
N THR A 284 6.33 -10.28 19.07
CA THR A 284 5.10 -9.89 19.78
C THR A 284 5.08 -8.41 20.18
N SER A 285 6.24 -7.76 20.19
CA SER A 285 6.38 -6.33 20.46
C SER A 285 6.04 -5.43 19.26
N ASP A 286 5.70 -5.99 18.08
CA ASP A 286 5.18 -5.19 16.95
C ASP A 286 3.72 -4.86 17.19
N GLN A 287 3.50 -3.83 18.01
CA GLN A 287 2.19 -3.37 18.49
C GLN A 287 1.98 -1.91 18.12
N ILE A 288 0.73 -1.49 18.01
CA ILE A 288 0.35 -0.13 17.62
C ILE A 288 1.00 0.95 18.50
N GLU A 289 1.25 0.65 19.79
CA GLU A 289 1.89 1.54 20.74
C GLU A 289 3.36 1.86 20.39
N THR A 290 3.97 1.06 19.51
CA THR A 290 5.34 1.30 19.02
C THR A 290 5.41 2.17 17.78
N LEU A 291 4.25 2.48 17.16
CA LEU A 291 4.15 3.25 15.93
C LEU A 291 4.12 4.77 16.19
N ASP A 292 4.72 5.54 15.31
CA ASP A 292 4.50 6.99 15.20
C ASP A 292 3.34 7.25 14.21
N LEU A 293 2.11 7.19 14.70
CA LEU A 293 0.89 7.35 13.89
C LEU A 293 0.83 8.72 13.21
N VAL A 294 1.45 9.75 13.77
CA VAL A 294 1.54 11.06 13.13
C VAL A 294 2.43 10.99 11.91
N ASN A 295 3.65 10.44 12.05
CA ASN A 295 4.55 10.26 10.92
C ASN A 295 3.96 9.30 9.88
N MET A 296 3.36 8.18 10.31
CA MET A 296 2.67 7.24 9.43
C MET A 296 1.60 7.93 8.58
N THR A 297 0.76 8.78 9.19
CA THR A 297 -0.23 9.60 8.47
C THR A 297 0.43 10.49 7.42
N MET A 298 1.54 11.14 7.78
CA MET A 298 2.30 11.98 6.86
C MET A 298 2.91 11.17 5.70
N ILE A 299 3.39 9.95 5.95
CA ILE A 299 3.88 9.05 4.89
C ILE A 299 2.76 8.65 3.95
N ILE A 300 1.56 8.30 4.46
CA ILE A 300 0.40 7.98 3.61
C ILE A 300 0.04 9.19 2.72
N GLN A 301 0.04 10.41 3.28
CA GLN A 301 -0.19 11.63 2.50
C GLN A 301 0.89 11.82 1.43
N SER A 302 2.16 11.54 1.75
CA SER A 302 3.25 11.65 0.79
C SER A 302 3.12 10.67 -0.38
N ILE A 303 2.62 9.44 -0.13
CA ILE A 303 2.32 8.45 -1.17
C ILE A 303 1.19 8.97 -2.08
N ALA A 304 0.13 9.52 -1.51
CA ALA A 304 -0.97 10.13 -2.26
C ALA A 304 -0.49 11.28 -3.17
N LEU A 305 0.32 12.19 -2.62
CA LEU A 305 0.85 13.34 -3.37
C LEU A 305 1.85 12.93 -4.45
N SER A 306 2.73 11.97 -4.15
CA SER A 306 3.77 11.52 -5.08
C SER A 306 3.21 10.79 -6.30
N SER A 307 2.12 10.05 -6.14
CA SER A 307 1.52 9.24 -7.19
C SER A 307 0.59 10.01 -8.14
N LYS A 308 0.29 11.27 -7.85
CA LYS A 308 -0.73 12.10 -8.55
C LYS A 308 -0.57 12.20 -10.07
N THR A 309 0.64 12.25 -10.60
CA THR A 309 0.84 12.38 -12.06
C THR A 309 0.70 11.05 -12.78
N ILE A 310 1.01 9.94 -12.07
CA ILE A 310 0.85 8.59 -12.59
C ILE A 310 -0.65 8.22 -12.62
N THR A 311 -1.39 8.45 -11.54
CA THR A 311 -2.85 8.18 -11.51
C THR A 311 -3.64 9.07 -12.47
N ALA A 312 -3.20 10.32 -12.66
CA ALA A 312 -3.77 11.25 -13.64
C ALA A 312 -3.32 10.99 -15.10
N GLY A 313 -2.58 9.91 -15.38
CA GLY A 313 -2.18 9.54 -16.74
C GLY A 313 -1.17 10.49 -17.41
N ARG A 314 -0.52 11.37 -16.63
CA ARG A 314 0.47 12.34 -17.16
C ARG A 314 1.86 11.77 -17.25
N ASP A 315 2.26 10.96 -16.28
CA ASP A 315 3.53 10.24 -16.27
C ASP A 315 3.29 8.74 -16.40
N THR A 316 4.18 8.05 -17.09
CA THR A 316 4.21 6.59 -17.23
C THR A 316 5.62 6.13 -16.92
N PRO A 317 5.86 5.47 -15.78
CA PRO A 317 7.18 5.00 -15.42
C PRO A 317 7.77 4.02 -16.46
N SER A 318 9.09 4.04 -16.59
CA SER A 318 9.80 3.08 -17.44
C SER A 318 9.66 1.65 -16.90
N ARG A 319 9.65 0.68 -17.79
CA ARG A 319 9.52 -0.75 -17.43
C ARG A 319 10.77 -1.26 -16.73
N VAL A 320 10.58 -2.20 -15.80
CA VAL A 320 11.68 -2.99 -15.25
C VAL A 320 12.29 -3.84 -16.36
N LYS A 321 13.61 -3.85 -16.46
CA LYS A 321 14.34 -4.72 -17.39
C LYS A 321 14.50 -6.11 -16.76
N VAL A 322 13.68 -7.04 -17.21
CA VAL A 322 13.56 -8.38 -16.61
C VAL A 322 14.88 -9.18 -16.72
N ASP A 323 15.63 -8.97 -17.78
CA ASP A 323 16.95 -9.59 -18.02
C ASP A 323 18.05 -9.08 -17.05
N GLU A 324 17.82 -7.96 -16.38
CA GLU A 324 18.70 -7.40 -15.34
C GLU A 324 18.28 -7.81 -13.91
N LEU A 325 17.19 -8.58 -13.73
CA LEU A 325 16.74 -9.09 -12.43
C LEU A 325 17.52 -10.36 -12.04
N ARG A 326 17.58 -10.61 -10.73
CA ARG A 326 18.20 -11.82 -10.14
C ARG A 326 17.18 -12.95 -10.04
#